data_e6407f2f2a9168e21733dd43c920b6f1
#
_entry.id   e6407f2f2a9168e21733dd43c920b6f1
#
_cell.length_a   1.000
_cell.length_b   1.000
_cell.length_c   1.000
_cell.angle_alpha   90.00
_cell.angle_beta   90.00
_cell.angle_gamma   90.00
#
_symmetry.space_group_name_H-M   'P 1'
#
loop_
_entity.id
_entity.type
_entity.pdbx_description
1 polymer ?
#
loop_
_entity_poly.entity_id
_entity_poly.type
_entity_poly.pdbx_seq_one_letter_code
_entity_poly.pdbx_strand_id
1 'polypeptide(L)'
;MIYGTAEGHFVGKRLRNPTVLAVYVTTLVMYVLYRLPRRGAAVLLAGIRSILMSQPSLLSLASDIPKDPRKLLSLYNLDPITRSYVCCPACYFLYPYSVVQTKKTNAPARSSKHHDLEKVTDGDASNDTALISPIPTHCTHHRVRLGPACGEPLFDSVTINGKAHATPRFKYDAQDLKQWIGWLLSRSTIEEAISKAFRRPRKERMEDMWDAGHLCRVLLRPGERFLPGPLDETRLAFSFSMDSFNPYHMKEAKQTVSSTAVWLTLLNLPTHLRYRPENMFLAGIIPGPKKPSLSDVNHSIKLLVDVLLEFFDPGVWYSRTARHKRGCRVRAILVPVVSDMLAARQAGGFASPTATFFCTRCSLKIQDIENLDKLSWPERDVAEHVQFARKWRDAQTIQEQEILFKKHGIRWSAFLELPYWNPIIFTAIEPMHVFDAGLIQNHCRQVWGIDTATRGGDGIAHSSKIIARPPASEMEKWLEVIRTAKDSDDLRKQLNGRGCSRETLWHICNDNNIRRAGGKQQLVGAIVEWVSRSTARGNKRYL
;
A
#
# COMPACT_ATOMS: atom_id res chain seq x y z
N MET A 1 25.70 17.11 -3.38
CA MET A 1 25.28 16.55 -2.07
C MET A 1 23.79 16.77 -1.94
N ILE A 2 23.00 15.73 -1.62
CA ILE A 2 21.54 15.84 -1.49
C ILE A 2 21.24 16.23 -0.06
N TYR A 3 20.49 17.31 0.15
CA TYR A 3 20.17 17.82 1.47
C TYR A 3 18.74 17.46 1.89
N GLY A 4 18.59 17.03 3.14
CA GLY A 4 17.32 16.92 3.83
C GLY A 4 17.14 18.10 4.78
N THR A 5 15.92 18.57 4.99
CA THR A 5 15.62 19.70 5.89
C THR A 5 15.11 19.18 7.22
N ALA A 6 15.88 19.41 8.28
CA ALA A 6 15.48 19.13 9.66
C ALA A 6 15.37 20.40 10.53
N GLU A 7 15.91 21.53 10.09
CA GLU A 7 16.02 22.74 10.90
C GLU A 7 14.69 23.28 11.39
N GLY A 8 13.65 23.26 10.56
CA GLY A 8 12.31 23.70 10.95
C GLY A 8 11.69 22.95 12.14
N HIS A 9 12.20 21.74 12.44
CA HIS A 9 11.73 20.94 13.57
C HIS A 9 12.37 21.31 14.91
N PHE A 10 13.47 22.08 14.87
CA PHE A 10 14.16 22.58 16.07
C PHE A 10 13.78 24.01 16.43
N VAL A 11 13.09 24.72 15.54
CA VAL A 11 12.61 26.08 15.78
C VAL A 11 11.27 26.01 16.51
N GLY A 12 11.31 25.93 17.83
CA GLY A 12 10.12 26.03 18.67
C GLY A 12 9.49 27.43 18.57
N LYS A 13 8.23 27.51 18.14
CA LYS A 13 7.44 28.73 18.32
C LYS A 13 7.15 28.87 19.82
N ARG A 14 7.84 29.77 20.51
CA ARG A 14 7.56 30.09 21.90
C ARG A 14 6.22 30.80 21.99
N LEU A 15 5.20 30.10 22.45
CA LEU A 15 3.97 30.73 22.89
C LEU A 15 4.25 31.47 24.19
N ARG A 16 3.94 32.75 24.19
CA ARG A 16 4.20 33.64 25.34
C ARG A 16 3.22 33.40 26.50
N ASN A 17 2.03 32.86 26.22
CA ASN A 17 0.98 32.69 27.21
C ASN A 17 0.64 31.21 27.47
N PRO A 18 0.78 30.70 28.72
CA PRO A 18 0.47 29.31 29.07
C PRO A 18 -0.99 28.91 28.84
N THR A 19 -1.93 29.83 29.04
CA THR A 19 -3.37 29.56 28.83
C THR A 19 -3.67 29.28 27.37
N VAL A 20 -3.11 30.09 26.45
CA VAL A 20 -3.26 29.88 25.01
C VAL A 20 -2.61 28.56 24.60
N LEU A 21 -1.45 28.24 25.17
CA LEU A 21 -0.78 26.94 24.89
C LEU A 21 -1.64 25.77 25.36
N ALA A 22 -2.24 25.84 26.53
CA ALA A 22 -3.14 24.79 27.05
C ALA A 22 -4.34 24.58 26.13
N VAL A 23 -4.98 25.65 25.65
CA VAL A 23 -6.08 25.57 24.68
C VAL A 23 -5.63 24.89 23.38
N TYR A 24 -4.46 25.25 22.87
CA TYR A 24 -3.94 24.67 21.63
C TYR A 24 -3.65 23.18 21.78
N VAL A 25 -2.93 22.78 22.83
CA VAL A 25 -2.61 21.38 23.10
C VAL A 25 -3.89 20.56 23.30
N THR A 26 -4.83 21.04 24.13
CA THR A 26 -6.10 20.34 24.34
C THR A 26 -6.86 20.17 23.04
N THR A 27 -6.98 21.24 22.24
CA THR A 27 -7.68 21.15 20.95
C THR A 27 -7.00 20.18 19.99
N LEU A 28 -5.67 20.21 19.89
CA LEU A 28 -4.90 19.29 19.05
C LEU A 28 -5.06 17.83 19.50
N VAL A 29 -4.99 17.58 20.81
CA VAL A 29 -5.21 16.24 21.37
C VAL A 29 -6.62 15.74 21.02
N MET A 30 -7.64 16.57 21.25
CA MET A 30 -9.03 16.20 20.92
C MET A 30 -9.23 15.99 19.42
N TYR A 31 -8.64 16.84 18.59
CA TYR A 31 -8.80 16.79 17.14
C TYR A 31 -8.03 15.63 16.51
N VAL A 32 -6.77 15.43 16.89
CA VAL A 32 -5.87 14.45 16.26
C VAL A 32 -5.98 13.06 16.91
N LEU A 33 -5.89 12.97 18.24
CA LEU A 33 -5.85 11.69 18.95
C LEU A 33 -7.25 11.13 19.19
N TYR A 34 -8.20 11.98 19.62
CA TYR A 34 -9.57 11.56 19.88
C TYR A 34 -10.49 11.69 18.66
N ARG A 35 -9.92 12.06 17.49
CA ARG A 35 -10.63 12.14 16.20
C ARG A 35 -11.89 13.02 16.24
N LEU A 36 -11.86 14.09 17.06
CA LEU A 36 -12.97 15.02 17.09
C LEU A 36 -13.19 15.60 15.67
N PRO A 37 -14.41 15.52 15.09
CA PRO A 37 -14.66 16.07 13.77
C PRO A 37 -14.27 17.56 13.70
N ARG A 38 -13.79 18.02 12.53
CA ARG A 38 -13.37 19.42 12.32
C ARG A 38 -14.39 20.43 12.82
N ARG A 39 -15.68 20.19 12.56
CA ARG A 39 -16.77 21.04 13.05
C ARG A 39 -16.82 21.07 14.57
N GLY A 40 -16.67 19.93 15.22
CA GLY A 40 -16.64 19.83 16.69
C GLY A 40 -15.44 20.55 17.28
N ALA A 41 -14.25 20.40 16.70
CA ALA A 41 -13.04 21.13 17.14
C ALA A 41 -13.19 22.65 16.93
N ALA A 42 -13.84 23.09 15.85
CA ALA A 42 -14.14 24.51 15.63
C ALA A 42 -15.13 25.06 16.66
N VAL A 43 -16.14 24.27 17.05
CA VAL A 43 -17.11 24.63 18.11
C VAL A 43 -16.38 24.74 19.47
N LEU A 44 -15.48 23.79 19.78
CA LEU A 44 -14.65 23.83 21.00
C LEU A 44 -13.82 25.14 21.05
N LEU A 45 -13.12 25.48 19.97
CA LEU A 45 -12.34 26.73 19.88
C LEU A 45 -13.25 27.97 20.01
N ALA A 46 -14.43 27.97 19.39
CA ALA A 46 -15.37 29.07 19.50
C ALA A 46 -15.89 29.23 20.94
N GLY A 47 -16.24 28.15 21.61
CA GLY A 47 -16.69 28.17 23.02
C GLY A 47 -15.62 28.72 23.96
N ILE A 48 -14.38 28.20 23.86
CA ILE A 48 -13.25 28.71 24.66
C ILE A 48 -13.02 30.20 24.38
N ARG A 49 -13.06 30.61 23.12
CA ARG A 49 -12.91 32.01 22.75
C ARG A 49 -13.99 32.89 23.36
N SER A 50 -15.25 32.45 23.37
CA SER A 50 -16.36 33.17 24.00
C SER A 50 -16.16 33.31 25.51
N ILE A 51 -15.67 32.26 26.19
CA ILE A 51 -15.33 32.31 27.62
C ILE A 51 -14.24 33.33 27.88
N LEU A 52 -13.17 33.35 27.07
CA LEU A 52 -12.10 34.34 27.22
C LEU A 52 -12.59 35.78 26.95
N MET A 53 -13.51 35.95 26.01
CA MET A 53 -14.09 37.27 25.69
C MET A 53 -15.05 37.78 26.77
N SER A 54 -15.63 36.94 27.61
CA SER A 54 -16.48 37.35 28.71
C SER A 54 -15.73 37.96 29.88
N GLN A 55 -14.41 37.83 29.92
CA GLN A 55 -13.55 38.38 30.97
C GLN A 55 -12.65 39.48 30.40
N PRO A 56 -12.80 40.75 30.84
CA PRO A 56 -12.02 41.88 30.31
C PRO A 56 -10.50 41.69 30.36
N SER A 57 -9.99 41.05 31.42
CA SER A 57 -8.57 40.74 31.59
C SER A 57 -8.00 39.70 30.60
N LEU A 58 -8.84 38.91 29.97
CA LEU A 58 -8.45 37.83 29.05
C LEU A 58 -8.80 38.13 27.59
N LEU A 59 -9.35 39.30 27.31
CA LEU A 59 -9.83 39.70 25.98
C LEU A 59 -8.71 39.64 24.92
N SER A 60 -7.50 40.03 25.29
CA SER A 60 -6.33 39.98 24.39
C SER A 60 -5.97 38.53 24.00
N LEU A 61 -6.18 37.55 24.87
CA LEU A 61 -5.89 36.15 24.61
C LEU A 61 -6.89 35.52 23.64
N ALA A 62 -8.13 36.01 23.61
CA ALA A 62 -9.17 35.52 22.71
C ALA A 62 -8.80 35.73 21.24
N SER A 63 -8.05 36.78 20.92
CA SER A 63 -7.57 37.07 19.55
C SER A 63 -6.57 36.03 19.05
N ASP A 64 -5.81 35.41 19.95
CA ASP A 64 -4.80 34.39 19.62
C ASP A 64 -5.43 33.05 19.30
N ILE A 65 -6.68 32.79 19.76
CA ILE A 65 -7.37 31.53 19.52
C ILE A 65 -7.88 31.46 18.07
N PRO A 66 -7.39 30.54 17.23
CA PRO A 66 -7.82 30.41 15.83
C PRO A 66 -9.27 29.89 15.76
N LYS A 67 -9.97 30.25 14.68
CA LYS A 67 -11.33 29.76 14.40
C LYS A 67 -11.34 28.34 13.80
N ASP A 68 -10.27 27.96 13.12
CA ASP A 68 -10.16 26.67 12.42
C ASP A 68 -9.00 25.85 13.04
N PRO A 69 -9.26 24.60 13.49
CA PRO A 69 -8.23 23.75 14.10
C PRO A 69 -7.06 23.44 13.17
N ARG A 70 -7.25 23.51 11.85
CA ARG A 70 -6.16 23.31 10.87
C ARG A 70 -5.06 24.35 10.98
N LYS A 71 -5.37 25.58 11.45
CA LYS A 71 -4.34 26.58 11.75
C LYS A 71 -3.40 26.15 12.86
N LEU A 72 -3.87 25.31 13.81
CA LEU A 72 -3.02 24.75 14.85
C LEU A 72 -2.07 23.69 14.29
N LEU A 73 -2.54 22.82 13.39
CA LEU A 73 -1.69 21.85 12.71
C LEU A 73 -0.54 22.55 11.97
N SER A 74 -0.88 23.56 11.18
CA SER A 74 0.12 24.36 10.44
C SER A 74 1.04 25.14 11.37
N LEU A 75 0.54 25.68 12.50
CA LEU A 75 1.33 26.43 13.48
C LEU A 75 2.42 25.58 14.11
N TYR A 76 2.12 24.29 14.35
CA TYR A 76 3.06 23.34 14.97
C TYR A 76 3.77 22.43 13.96
N ASN A 77 3.60 22.69 12.66
CA ASN A 77 4.14 21.85 11.57
C ASN A 77 3.75 20.36 11.74
N LEU A 78 2.48 20.11 12.13
CA LEU A 78 1.96 18.75 12.31
C LEU A 78 1.37 18.19 11.01
N ASP A 79 1.10 19.05 10.02
CA ASP A 79 0.67 18.58 8.70
C ASP A 79 1.84 17.92 7.98
N PRO A 80 1.63 16.77 7.35
CA PRO A 80 2.66 16.15 6.53
C PRO A 80 2.96 17.02 5.30
N ILE A 81 4.23 17.15 4.96
CA ILE A 81 4.62 17.78 3.70
C ILE A 81 4.37 16.79 2.58
N THR A 82 3.49 17.16 1.65
CA THR A 82 3.10 16.32 0.52
C THR A 82 3.37 16.99 -0.80
N ARG A 83 3.68 16.17 -1.81
CA ARG A 83 3.67 16.56 -3.23
C ARG A 83 2.44 15.99 -3.88
N SER A 84 1.68 16.85 -4.56
CA SER A 84 0.45 16.46 -5.23
C SER A 84 0.69 16.05 -6.67
N TYR A 85 -0.06 15.06 -7.12
CA TYR A 85 -0.06 14.55 -8.48
C TYR A 85 -1.48 14.42 -8.98
N VAL A 86 -1.71 14.74 -10.27
CA VAL A 86 -2.91 14.30 -10.97
C VAL A 86 -2.71 12.84 -11.34
N CYS A 87 -3.61 11.98 -10.91
CA CYS A 87 -3.58 10.55 -11.15
C CYS A 87 -4.59 10.19 -12.24
N CYS A 88 -4.17 9.44 -13.24
CA CYS A 88 -5.08 8.97 -14.29
C CYS A 88 -6.07 7.96 -13.72
N PRO A 89 -7.40 8.11 -13.94
CA PRO A 89 -8.39 7.16 -13.41
C PRO A 89 -8.32 5.75 -14.02
N ALA A 90 -7.74 5.62 -15.22
CA ALA A 90 -7.68 4.35 -15.95
C ALA A 90 -6.37 3.57 -15.72
N CYS A 91 -5.20 4.23 -15.82
CA CYS A 91 -3.89 3.58 -15.73
C CYS A 91 -3.05 4.00 -14.52
N TYR A 92 -3.57 4.89 -13.66
CA TYR A 92 -2.92 5.38 -12.44
C TYR A 92 -1.56 6.09 -12.68
N PHE A 93 -1.26 6.48 -13.92
CA PHE A 93 -0.07 7.27 -14.21
C PHE A 93 -0.15 8.64 -13.52
N LEU A 94 0.98 9.13 -13.01
CA LEU A 94 1.05 10.29 -12.15
C LEU A 94 1.70 11.48 -12.86
N TYR A 95 0.99 12.61 -12.89
CA TYR A 95 1.48 13.88 -13.42
C TYR A 95 1.76 14.85 -12.25
N PRO A 96 2.98 15.43 -12.13
CA PRO A 96 3.25 16.40 -11.07
C PRO A 96 2.25 17.56 -11.11
N TYR A 97 1.64 17.85 -9.96
CA TYR A 97 0.61 18.87 -9.84
C TYR A 97 1.01 19.93 -8.81
N SER A 98 1.50 21.09 -9.27
CA SER A 98 1.72 22.24 -8.41
C SER A 98 0.51 23.15 -8.47
N VAL A 99 -0.22 23.25 -7.37
CA VAL A 99 -1.23 24.32 -7.21
C VAL A 99 -0.46 25.62 -7.02
N VAL A 100 -0.40 26.46 -8.02
CA VAL A 100 0.02 27.84 -7.85
C VAL A 100 -1.05 28.51 -6.97
N GLN A 101 -0.79 28.56 -5.67
CA GLN A 101 -1.59 29.39 -4.78
C GLN A 101 -1.30 30.84 -5.16
N THR A 102 -2.15 31.43 -5.99
CA THR A 102 -2.21 32.89 -6.13
C THR A 102 -2.58 33.43 -4.76
N LYS A 103 -1.58 33.78 -3.97
CA LYS A 103 -1.78 34.65 -2.81
C LYS A 103 -2.39 35.93 -3.35
N LYS A 104 -3.67 36.14 -3.11
CA LYS A 104 -4.25 37.49 -3.21
C LYS A 104 -3.54 38.34 -2.16
N THR A 105 -2.52 39.04 -2.58
CA THR A 105 -1.97 40.15 -1.83
C THR A 105 -2.99 41.28 -1.94
N ASN A 106 -3.88 41.37 -0.97
CA ASN A 106 -4.61 42.58 -0.70
C ASN A 106 -3.61 43.56 -0.06
N ALA A 107 -2.82 44.25 -0.88
CA ALA A 107 -2.11 45.43 -0.48
C ALA A 107 -2.89 46.65 -0.99
N PRO A 108 -3.28 47.61 -0.14
CA PRO A 108 -3.89 48.85 -0.62
C PRO A 108 -2.86 49.66 -1.41
N ALA A 109 -3.26 50.15 -2.56
CA ALA A 109 -2.47 51.05 -3.38
C ALA A 109 -2.09 52.30 -2.55
N ARG A 110 -0.83 52.47 -2.24
CA ARG A 110 -0.27 53.76 -1.87
C ARG A 110 0.62 54.27 -2.99
N SER A 111 0.16 55.32 -3.62
CA SER A 111 0.93 56.14 -4.54
C SER A 111 2.06 56.86 -3.76
N SER A 112 3.28 56.77 -4.20
CA SER A 112 4.24 57.88 -4.10
C SER A 112 5.47 57.61 -4.97
N LYS A 113 5.80 58.65 -5.64
CA LYS A 113 6.81 58.99 -6.61
C LYS A 113 8.26 58.68 -6.20
N HIS A 114 9.07 58.41 -7.25
CA HIS A 114 10.50 58.70 -7.46
C HIS A 114 11.50 58.61 -6.31
N HIS A 115 12.52 57.77 -6.45
CA HIS A 115 13.90 58.19 -6.68
C HIS A 115 14.82 57.02 -7.03
N ASP A 116 15.88 57.37 -7.75
CA ASP A 116 16.84 56.61 -8.51
C ASP A 116 17.81 55.71 -7.71
N LEU A 117 18.35 54.72 -8.44
CA LEU A 117 19.68 54.12 -8.49
C LEU A 117 20.37 53.66 -7.15
N GLU A 118 20.63 52.37 -7.09
CA GLU A 118 22.03 51.89 -7.10
C GLU A 118 22.07 50.36 -7.40
N LYS A 119 22.98 50.02 -8.33
CA LYS A 119 23.38 48.64 -8.67
C LYS A 119 24.23 48.07 -7.54
N VAL A 120 23.90 46.86 -7.08
CA VAL A 120 24.88 45.94 -6.49
C VAL A 120 24.72 44.61 -7.16
N THR A 121 25.83 44.16 -7.72
CA THR A 121 26.05 42.94 -8.48
C THR A 121 26.19 41.73 -7.58
N ASP A 122 25.76 40.57 -8.12
CA ASP A 122 26.26 39.22 -7.94
C ASP A 122 26.08 38.47 -6.63
N GLY A 123 25.24 37.45 -6.75
CA GLY A 123 25.18 36.30 -5.84
C GLY A 123 24.29 35.21 -6.47
N ASP A 124 24.93 34.27 -7.15
CA ASP A 124 24.33 33.09 -7.80
C ASP A 124 23.33 32.37 -6.88
N ALA A 125 22.05 32.57 -7.13
CA ALA A 125 21.00 31.66 -6.73
C ALA A 125 20.62 30.87 -7.98
N SER A 126 21.11 29.66 -8.11
CA SER A 126 20.66 28.71 -9.13
C SER A 126 19.15 28.49 -9.03
N ASN A 127 18.43 29.25 -9.82
CA ASN A 127 17.01 29.08 -10.10
C ASN A 127 16.85 27.81 -10.95
N ASP A 128 16.76 26.63 -10.34
CA ASP A 128 16.15 25.45 -10.94
C ASP A 128 14.62 25.64 -10.98
N THR A 129 14.17 26.61 -11.75
CA THR A 129 12.81 26.65 -12.29
C THR A 129 12.78 25.63 -13.44
N ALA A 130 12.68 24.34 -13.10
CA ALA A 130 12.24 23.36 -14.06
C ALA A 130 10.90 23.83 -14.61
N LEU A 131 10.87 24.17 -15.90
CA LEU A 131 9.66 24.48 -16.66
C LEU A 131 8.72 23.29 -16.55
N ILE A 132 7.78 23.35 -15.59
CA ILE A 132 6.75 22.32 -15.43
C ILE A 132 5.86 22.47 -16.66
N SER A 133 5.98 21.56 -17.61
CA SER A 133 5.08 21.46 -18.75
C SER A 133 3.64 21.41 -18.26
N PRO A 134 2.70 22.13 -18.90
CA PRO A 134 1.30 22.10 -18.48
C PRO A 134 0.81 20.66 -18.52
N ILE A 135 0.07 20.24 -17.47
CA ILE A 135 -0.50 18.90 -17.38
C ILE A 135 -1.49 18.73 -18.54
N PRO A 136 -1.40 17.64 -19.33
CA PRO A 136 -2.31 17.40 -20.43
C PRO A 136 -3.75 17.21 -19.92
N THR A 137 -4.74 17.53 -20.75
CA THR A 137 -6.15 17.31 -20.41
C THR A 137 -6.54 15.83 -20.43
N HIS A 138 -5.82 15.03 -21.22
CA HIS A 138 -5.99 13.58 -21.36
C HIS A 138 -4.68 12.87 -21.07
N CYS A 139 -4.77 11.64 -20.58
CA CYS A 139 -3.61 10.84 -20.24
C CYS A 139 -2.79 10.46 -21.47
N THR A 140 -1.51 10.80 -21.47
CA THR A 140 -0.54 10.53 -22.55
C THR A 140 0.31 9.29 -22.30
N HIS A 141 0.06 8.57 -21.21
CA HIS A 141 0.85 7.37 -20.85
C HIS A 141 0.60 6.22 -21.83
N HIS A 142 1.67 5.58 -22.27
CA HIS A 142 1.65 4.35 -23.08
C HIS A 142 2.00 3.15 -22.20
N ARG A 143 1.13 2.16 -22.16
CA ARG A 143 1.38 0.93 -21.39
C ARG A 143 2.52 0.10 -21.96
N VAL A 144 2.66 0.09 -23.27
CA VAL A 144 3.71 -0.55 -24.04
C VAL A 144 4.21 0.41 -25.11
N ARG A 145 5.46 0.21 -25.57
CA ARG A 145 6.13 1.18 -26.46
C ARG A 145 5.38 1.45 -27.76
N LEU A 146 4.81 0.43 -28.39
CA LEU A 146 4.04 0.56 -29.65
C LEU A 146 2.52 0.61 -29.41
N GLY A 147 2.08 0.70 -28.16
CA GLY A 147 0.67 0.80 -27.83
C GLY A 147 0.13 2.22 -27.98
N PRO A 148 -1.21 2.38 -28.05
CA PRO A 148 -1.82 3.71 -28.01
C PRO A 148 -1.61 4.38 -26.65
N ALA A 149 -1.68 5.71 -26.63
CA ALA A 149 -1.79 6.47 -25.39
C ALA A 149 -3.09 6.09 -24.65
N CYS A 150 -3.08 6.16 -23.34
CA CYS A 150 -4.24 5.83 -22.51
C CYS A 150 -5.49 6.64 -22.87
N GLY A 151 -5.34 7.96 -23.15
CA GLY A 151 -6.40 8.84 -23.64
C GLY A 151 -7.48 9.20 -22.61
N GLU A 152 -7.43 8.69 -21.37
CA GLU A 152 -8.44 8.97 -20.34
C GLU A 152 -8.42 10.45 -19.92
N PRO A 153 -9.59 11.13 -19.81
CA PRO A 153 -9.67 12.50 -19.27
C PRO A 153 -9.12 12.60 -17.84
N LEU A 154 -8.28 13.59 -17.59
CA LEU A 154 -7.65 13.82 -16.28
C LEU A 154 -8.39 14.81 -15.39
N PHE A 155 -9.27 15.65 -15.97
CA PHE A 155 -9.97 16.72 -15.27
C PHE A 155 -11.47 16.68 -15.54
N ASP A 156 -12.25 17.05 -14.53
CA ASP A 156 -13.66 17.40 -14.66
C ASP A 156 -13.82 18.92 -14.62
N SER A 157 -14.82 19.46 -15.34
CA SER A 157 -15.19 20.86 -15.26
C SER A 157 -16.24 21.06 -14.16
N VAL A 158 -15.89 21.86 -13.15
CA VAL A 158 -16.78 22.20 -12.04
C VAL A 158 -17.05 23.68 -12.03
N THR A 159 -18.31 24.10 -12.01
CA THR A 159 -18.68 25.52 -11.95
C THR A 159 -18.69 25.98 -10.48
N ILE A 160 -17.81 26.94 -10.15
CA ILE A 160 -17.75 27.58 -8.84
C ILE A 160 -17.97 29.08 -9.02
N ASN A 161 -18.99 29.63 -8.38
CA ASN A 161 -19.35 31.06 -8.51
C ASN A 161 -19.50 31.52 -9.98
N GLY A 162 -20.14 30.71 -10.81
CA GLY A 162 -20.38 31.02 -12.26
C GLY A 162 -19.15 30.89 -13.17
N LYS A 163 -17.99 30.48 -12.65
CA LYS A 163 -16.75 30.23 -13.41
C LYS A 163 -16.44 28.75 -13.49
N ALA A 164 -16.13 28.28 -14.70
CA ALA A 164 -15.66 26.88 -14.87
C ALA A 164 -14.23 26.73 -14.35
N HIS A 165 -14.03 25.72 -13.51
CA HIS A 165 -12.75 25.33 -12.95
C HIS A 165 -12.44 23.88 -13.32
N ALA A 166 -11.23 23.62 -13.82
CA ALA A 166 -10.74 22.27 -14.06
C ALA A 166 -10.30 21.67 -12.71
N THR A 167 -10.92 20.56 -12.31
CA THR A 167 -10.60 19.85 -11.08
C THR A 167 -10.06 18.47 -11.45
N PRO A 168 -8.88 18.03 -10.91
CA PRO A 168 -8.40 16.68 -11.15
C PRO A 168 -9.44 15.63 -10.76
N ARG A 169 -9.71 14.68 -11.65
CA ARG A 169 -10.63 13.55 -11.38
C ARG A 169 -10.09 12.68 -10.25
N PHE A 170 -8.79 12.37 -10.30
CA PHE A 170 -8.08 11.69 -9.22
C PHE A 170 -6.86 12.49 -8.82
N LYS A 171 -6.62 12.55 -7.52
CA LYS A 171 -5.46 13.19 -6.91
C LYS A 171 -4.71 12.18 -6.05
N TYR A 172 -3.40 12.12 -6.23
CA TYR A 172 -2.50 11.36 -5.37
C TYR A 172 -1.58 12.32 -4.64
N ASP A 173 -1.61 12.29 -3.32
CA ASP A 173 -0.72 13.08 -2.47
C ASP A 173 0.37 12.16 -1.91
N ALA A 174 1.61 12.35 -2.35
CA ALA A 174 2.77 11.63 -1.86
C ALA A 174 3.42 12.40 -0.72
N GLN A 175 3.59 11.78 0.44
CA GLN A 175 4.30 12.37 1.56
C GLN A 175 5.81 12.43 1.27
N ASP A 176 6.47 13.53 1.65
CA ASP A 176 7.90 13.71 1.45
C ASP A 176 8.70 12.92 2.49
N LEU A 177 9.37 11.85 2.06
CA LEU A 177 10.15 10.97 2.92
C LEU A 177 11.36 11.69 3.53
N LYS A 178 11.99 12.63 2.81
CA LYS A 178 13.14 13.38 3.33
C LYS A 178 12.73 14.25 4.52
N GLN A 179 11.60 14.94 4.39
CA GLN A 179 11.05 15.76 5.46
C GLN A 179 10.60 14.93 6.66
N TRP A 180 9.95 13.80 6.41
CA TRP A 180 9.52 12.90 7.47
C TRP A 180 10.69 12.30 8.25
N ILE A 181 11.78 11.89 7.57
CA ILE A 181 13.00 11.42 8.24
C ILE A 181 13.65 12.55 9.05
N GLY A 182 13.68 13.79 8.53
CA GLY A 182 14.16 14.94 9.27
C GLY A 182 13.39 15.16 10.57
N TRP A 183 12.06 15.09 10.50
CA TRP A 183 11.20 15.14 11.68
C TRP A 183 11.43 13.96 12.64
N LEU A 184 11.59 12.74 12.11
CA LEU A 184 11.86 11.55 12.90
C LEU A 184 13.17 11.70 13.72
N LEU A 185 14.26 12.13 13.07
CA LEU A 185 15.58 12.32 13.66
C LEU A 185 15.69 13.58 14.53
N SER A 186 14.69 14.48 14.53
CA SER A 186 14.63 15.60 15.47
C SER A 186 14.23 15.19 16.89
N ARG A 187 13.68 13.97 17.05
CA ARG A 187 13.23 13.41 18.33
C ARG A 187 14.34 12.57 18.96
N SER A 188 14.95 13.05 20.05
CA SER A 188 16.14 12.41 20.65
C SER A 188 15.92 10.97 21.07
N THR A 189 14.75 10.65 21.66
CA THR A 189 14.40 9.27 22.07
C THR A 189 14.30 8.31 20.88
N ILE A 190 13.81 8.78 19.73
CA ILE A 190 13.68 7.99 18.51
C ILE A 190 15.05 7.79 17.87
N GLU A 191 15.84 8.86 17.73
CA GLU A 191 17.19 8.77 17.16
C GLU A 191 18.10 7.90 18.04
N GLU A 192 17.95 7.94 19.35
CA GLU A 192 18.65 7.06 20.27
C GLU A 192 18.24 5.59 20.06
N ALA A 193 16.94 5.31 19.94
CA ALA A 193 16.45 3.96 19.66
C ALA A 193 17.01 3.41 18.32
N ILE A 194 17.04 4.25 17.27
CA ILE A 194 17.63 3.91 15.96
C ILE A 194 19.10 3.55 16.12
N SER A 195 19.87 4.33 16.87
CA SER A 195 21.31 4.09 17.06
C SER A 195 21.63 2.81 17.83
N LYS A 196 20.69 2.33 18.65
CA LYS A 196 20.82 1.08 19.42
C LYS A 196 20.47 -0.17 18.62
N ALA A 197 19.75 -0.03 17.51
CA ALA A 197 19.22 -1.15 16.72
C ALA A 197 20.31 -2.17 16.31
N PHE A 198 21.49 -1.69 15.92
CA PHE A 198 22.58 -2.54 15.41
C PHE A 198 23.53 -3.05 16.49
N ARG A 199 23.35 -2.62 17.74
CA ARG A 199 24.16 -3.08 18.89
C ARG A 199 23.54 -4.31 19.57
N ARG A 200 22.34 -4.70 19.16
CA ARG A 200 21.66 -5.88 19.67
C ARG A 200 22.37 -7.14 19.18
N PRO A 201 22.79 -8.07 20.05
CA PRO A 201 23.30 -9.35 19.62
C PRO A 201 22.20 -10.13 18.89
N ARG A 202 22.56 -10.83 17.82
CA ARG A 202 21.63 -11.74 17.14
C ARG A 202 21.25 -12.86 18.09
N LYS A 203 19.97 -13.17 18.13
CA LYS A 203 19.46 -14.28 18.90
C LYS A 203 19.34 -15.52 18.02
N GLU A 204 19.63 -16.68 18.60
CA GLU A 204 19.44 -17.97 17.94
C GLU A 204 17.97 -18.22 17.67
N ARG A 205 17.10 -17.87 18.62
CA ARG A 205 15.65 -17.81 18.44
C ARG A 205 15.26 -16.47 17.82
N MET A 206 14.58 -16.51 16.66
CA MET A 206 14.09 -15.31 16.00
C MET A 206 12.97 -14.64 16.81
N GLU A 207 13.23 -13.45 17.32
CA GLU A 207 12.27 -12.61 18.04
C GLU A 207 11.95 -11.32 17.29
N ASP A 208 12.81 -10.94 16.34
CA ASP A 208 12.65 -9.74 15.52
C ASP A 208 13.16 -10.02 14.10
N MET A 209 12.72 -9.21 13.15
CA MET A 209 13.19 -9.26 11.76
C MET A 209 14.71 -9.08 11.63
N TRP A 210 15.36 -8.43 12.61
CA TRP A 210 16.82 -8.29 12.68
C TRP A 210 17.56 -9.62 12.93
N ASP A 211 16.89 -10.61 13.46
CA ASP A 211 17.47 -11.93 13.65
C ASP A 211 17.53 -12.72 12.33
N ALA A 212 16.82 -12.23 11.27
CA ALA A 212 16.89 -12.78 9.92
C ALA A 212 18.19 -12.41 9.21
N GLY A 213 18.97 -13.41 8.81
CA GLY A 213 20.30 -13.21 8.21
C GLY A 213 20.33 -12.39 6.94
N HIS A 214 19.23 -12.33 6.21
CA HIS A 214 19.15 -11.64 4.91
C HIS A 214 19.22 -10.11 5.02
N LEU A 215 18.69 -9.51 6.09
CA LEU A 215 18.78 -8.06 6.31
C LEU A 215 20.22 -7.58 6.46
N CYS A 216 21.07 -8.38 7.13
CA CYS A 216 22.47 -8.04 7.36
C CYS A 216 23.38 -8.34 6.15
N ARG A 217 22.85 -8.97 5.09
CA ARG A 217 23.62 -9.32 3.88
C ARG A 217 23.51 -8.28 2.76
N VAL A 218 22.67 -7.26 2.92
CA VAL A 218 22.58 -6.18 1.93
C VAL A 218 23.92 -5.45 1.84
N LEU A 219 24.42 -5.31 0.63
CA LEU A 219 25.67 -4.61 0.35
C LEU A 219 25.39 -3.20 -0.13
N LEU A 220 26.16 -2.23 0.35
CA LEU A 220 26.17 -0.88 -0.18
C LEU A 220 27.02 -0.85 -1.48
N ARG A 221 28.19 -1.50 -1.42
CA ARG A 221 29.15 -1.68 -2.53
C ARG A 221 29.77 -3.07 -2.44
N PRO A 222 30.45 -3.55 -3.48
CA PRO A 222 31.18 -4.80 -3.40
C PRO A 222 32.09 -4.85 -2.17
N GLY A 223 31.88 -5.83 -1.29
CA GLY A 223 32.63 -6.01 -0.04
C GLY A 223 32.18 -5.13 1.14
N GLU A 224 31.36 -4.10 0.94
CA GLU A 224 30.84 -3.21 2.00
C GLU A 224 29.40 -3.56 2.35
N ARG A 225 29.16 -4.02 3.57
CA ARG A 225 27.79 -4.26 4.07
C ARG A 225 27.07 -2.93 4.31
N PHE A 226 25.78 -2.90 3.98
CA PHE A 226 24.96 -1.75 4.33
C PHE A 226 24.77 -1.61 5.84
N LEU A 227 24.68 -2.72 6.57
CA LEU A 227 24.48 -2.75 8.03
C LEU A 227 25.52 -3.65 8.70
N PRO A 228 26.09 -3.21 9.86
CA PRO A 228 26.00 -1.87 10.45
C PRO A 228 26.81 -0.85 9.64
N GLY A 229 26.44 0.44 9.78
CA GLY A 229 27.18 1.55 9.18
C GLY A 229 28.24 2.15 10.08
N PRO A 230 29.03 3.13 9.57
CA PRO A 230 29.96 3.92 10.36
C PRO A 230 29.24 4.74 11.43
N LEU A 231 29.94 5.17 12.48
CA LEU A 231 29.36 5.87 13.64
C LEU A 231 28.85 7.29 13.32
N ASP A 232 29.41 7.91 12.29
CA ASP A 232 29.06 9.25 11.80
C ASP A 232 27.94 9.25 10.74
N GLU A 233 27.43 8.05 10.40
CA GLU A 233 26.37 7.87 9.41
C GLU A 233 25.16 7.15 10.05
N THR A 234 23.96 7.64 9.77
CA THR A 234 22.71 6.96 10.18
C THR A 234 22.21 6.09 9.04
N ARG A 235 22.09 4.78 9.28
CA ARG A 235 21.55 3.83 8.29
C ARG A 235 20.19 3.31 8.74
N LEU A 236 19.20 3.46 7.86
CA LEU A 236 17.81 3.12 8.11
C LEU A 236 17.40 1.92 7.24
N ALA A 237 16.60 1.04 7.80
CA ALA A 237 15.99 -0.04 7.06
C ALA A 237 14.46 0.02 7.21
N PHE A 238 13.77 0.00 6.09
CA PHE A 238 12.31 0.05 6.03
C PHE A 238 11.74 -1.26 5.52
N SER A 239 10.57 -1.65 6.03
CA SER A 239 9.67 -2.55 5.34
C SER A 239 8.58 -1.77 4.63
N PHE A 240 8.16 -2.29 3.50
CA PHE A 240 7.04 -1.77 2.71
C PHE A 240 5.80 -2.61 2.97
N SER A 241 4.66 -1.96 3.12
CA SER A 241 3.36 -2.62 3.09
C SER A 241 2.35 -1.81 2.30
N MET A 242 1.42 -2.49 1.67
CA MET A 242 0.25 -1.87 1.07
C MET A 242 -0.99 -2.69 1.38
N ASP A 243 -2.09 -1.99 1.62
CA ASP A 243 -3.38 -2.61 1.88
C ASP A 243 -4.50 -1.75 1.31
N SER A 244 -5.56 -2.43 0.86
CA SER A 244 -6.73 -1.78 0.28
C SER A 244 -7.87 -1.79 1.28
N PHE A 245 -8.46 -0.63 1.50
CA PHE A 245 -9.56 -0.43 2.43
C PHE A 245 -10.73 0.30 1.78
N ASN A 246 -11.92 0.09 2.31
CA ASN A 246 -13.09 0.88 1.95
C ASN A 246 -13.24 2.06 2.93
N PRO A 247 -13.05 3.31 2.49
CA PRO A 247 -13.19 4.48 3.36
C PRO A 247 -14.62 4.72 3.84
N TYR A 248 -15.61 4.10 3.18
CA TYR A 248 -17.03 4.23 3.49
C TYR A 248 -17.58 2.97 4.16
N HIS A 249 -17.08 2.62 5.34
CA HIS A 249 -17.48 1.43 6.10
C HIS A 249 -18.97 1.34 6.46
N MET A 250 -19.79 2.28 6.06
CA MET A 250 -21.22 2.27 6.36
C MET A 250 -21.93 1.21 5.53
N LYS A 251 -22.57 0.24 6.20
CA LYS A 251 -23.42 -0.79 5.57
C LYS A 251 -24.55 -0.19 4.70
N GLU A 252 -24.89 1.08 4.95
CA GLU A 252 -25.92 1.85 4.26
C GLU A 252 -25.42 2.46 2.93
N ALA A 253 -24.14 2.79 2.83
CA ALA A 253 -23.56 3.22 1.56
C ALA A 253 -23.23 1.97 0.73
N LYS A 254 -24.15 1.52 -0.12
CA LYS A 254 -24.01 0.38 -1.04
C LYS A 254 -22.84 0.53 -2.05
N GLN A 255 -21.89 1.44 -1.84
CA GLN A 255 -20.77 1.73 -2.73
C GLN A 255 -19.54 0.98 -2.27
N THR A 256 -19.05 0.10 -3.12
CA THR A 256 -17.76 -0.58 -2.97
C THR A 256 -16.66 0.31 -3.52
N VAL A 257 -16.11 1.18 -2.68
CA VAL A 257 -14.93 2.00 -3.03
C VAL A 257 -13.71 1.36 -2.38
N SER A 258 -12.66 1.15 -3.15
CA SER A 258 -11.40 0.60 -2.65
C SER A 258 -10.27 1.61 -2.86
N SER A 259 -9.71 2.13 -1.78
CA SER A 259 -8.48 2.93 -1.79
C SER A 259 -7.33 2.08 -1.26
N THR A 260 -6.10 2.30 -1.76
CA THR A 260 -4.94 1.52 -1.32
C THR A 260 -3.95 2.42 -0.60
N ALA A 261 -3.72 2.17 0.67
CA ALA A 261 -2.69 2.86 1.46
C ALA A 261 -1.33 2.19 1.28
N VAL A 262 -0.29 3.01 1.15
CA VAL A 262 1.11 2.57 1.01
C VAL A 262 1.90 3.07 2.21
N TRP A 263 2.53 2.14 2.95
CA TRP A 263 3.23 2.43 4.20
C TRP A 263 4.67 1.97 4.18
N LEU A 264 5.53 2.72 4.91
CA LEU A 264 6.84 2.24 5.33
C LEU A 264 6.89 2.15 6.85
N THR A 265 7.43 1.03 7.33
CA THR A 265 7.70 0.82 8.74
C THR A 265 9.21 0.81 8.98
N LEU A 266 9.69 1.65 9.91
CA LEU A 266 11.11 1.73 10.24
C LEU A 266 11.52 0.55 11.14
N LEU A 267 12.27 -0.37 10.59
CA LEU A 267 12.70 -1.59 11.28
C LEU A 267 13.72 -1.34 12.40
N ASN A 268 14.46 -0.24 12.33
CA ASN A 268 15.41 0.16 13.38
C ASN A 268 14.76 0.38 14.75
N LEU A 269 13.47 0.69 14.77
CA LEU A 269 12.76 0.90 16.03
C LEU A 269 12.42 -0.43 16.72
N PRO A 270 12.49 -0.50 18.06
CA PRO A 270 11.99 -1.66 18.79
C PRO A 270 10.48 -1.81 18.57
N THR A 271 9.94 -3.01 18.70
CA THR A 271 8.56 -3.37 18.36
C THR A 271 7.50 -2.47 18.99
N HIS A 272 7.69 -2.07 20.26
CA HIS A 272 6.76 -1.18 20.97
C HIS A 272 6.71 0.26 20.46
N LEU A 273 7.71 0.71 19.68
CA LEU A 273 7.75 2.01 19.01
C LEU A 273 7.48 1.90 17.50
N ARG A 274 7.86 0.78 16.89
CA ARG A 274 7.89 0.55 15.44
C ARG A 274 6.52 0.76 14.79
N TYR A 275 5.47 0.27 15.42
CA TYR A 275 4.11 0.26 14.85
C TYR A 275 3.20 1.38 15.41
N ARG A 276 3.78 2.33 16.13
CA ARG A 276 3.01 3.52 16.54
C ARG A 276 2.74 4.39 15.32
N PRO A 277 1.50 4.90 15.14
CA PRO A 277 1.14 5.71 13.97
C PRO A 277 2.08 6.87 13.71
N GLU A 278 2.57 7.52 14.77
CA GLU A 278 3.52 8.63 14.69
C GLU A 278 4.93 8.21 14.24
N ASN A 279 5.21 6.92 14.16
CA ASN A 279 6.51 6.38 13.71
C ASN A 279 6.39 5.60 12.40
N MET A 280 5.20 5.55 11.81
CA MET A 280 4.95 4.93 10.51
C MET A 280 4.87 6.00 9.43
N PHE A 281 5.46 5.75 8.28
CA PHE A 281 5.42 6.65 7.14
C PHE A 281 4.31 6.25 6.18
N LEU A 282 3.29 7.10 6.02
CA LEU A 282 2.28 6.94 4.99
C LEU A 282 2.79 7.55 3.69
N ALA A 283 3.29 6.74 2.76
CA ALA A 283 3.82 7.23 1.50
C ALA A 283 2.75 7.89 0.63
N GLY A 284 1.52 7.39 0.69
CA GLY A 284 0.36 7.97 0.01
C GLY A 284 -0.82 7.02 0.01
N ILE A 285 -1.94 7.51 -0.52
CA ILE A 285 -3.17 6.72 -0.69
C ILE A 285 -3.54 6.75 -2.17
N ILE A 286 -3.46 5.59 -2.82
CA ILE A 286 -3.88 5.44 -4.23
C ILE A 286 -5.41 5.53 -4.26
N PRO A 287 -5.98 6.46 -5.04
CA PRO A 287 -7.42 6.70 -5.04
C PRO A 287 -8.23 5.55 -5.65
N GLY A 288 -9.42 5.28 -5.06
CA GLY A 288 -10.44 4.40 -5.63
C GLY A 288 -11.26 5.06 -6.76
N PRO A 289 -12.39 4.46 -7.18
CA PRO A 289 -13.11 3.35 -6.53
C PRO A 289 -12.57 1.96 -6.85
N LYS A 290 -11.86 1.79 -7.95
CA LYS A 290 -11.28 0.49 -8.35
C LYS A 290 -9.89 0.33 -7.76
N LYS A 291 -9.48 -0.91 -7.54
CA LYS A 291 -8.07 -1.20 -7.23
C LYS A 291 -7.23 -0.98 -8.49
N PRO A 292 -6.00 -0.44 -8.35
CA PRO A 292 -5.07 -0.37 -9.47
C PRO A 292 -4.78 -1.78 -10.00
N SER A 293 -4.55 -1.91 -11.30
CA SER A 293 -4.15 -3.19 -11.88
C SER A 293 -2.80 -3.64 -11.31
N LEU A 294 -2.43 -4.88 -11.60
CA LEU A 294 -1.20 -5.49 -11.08
C LEU A 294 0.06 -4.67 -11.41
N SER A 295 0.09 -3.97 -12.54
CA SER A 295 1.23 -3.16 -12.99
C SER A 295 1.11 -1.68 -12.63
N ASP A 296 -0.11 -1.16 -12.47
CA ASP A 296 -0.36 0.28 -12.30
C ASP A 296 0.11 0.81 -10.94
N VAL A 297 0.22 -0.06 -9.92
CA VAL A 297 0.83 0.30 -8.62
C VAL A 297 2.28 0.77 -8.76
N ASN A 298 2.98 0.35 -9.82
CA ASN A 298 4.37 0.74 -10.04
C ASN A 298 4.54 2.26 -10.16
N HIS A 299 3.54 2.99 -10.63
CA HIS A 299 3.64 4.46 -10.73
C HIS A 299 3.78 5.12 -9.35
N SER A 300 3.05 4.63 -8.35
CA SER A 300 3.17 5.12 -6.97
C SER A 300 4.44 4.59 -6.28
N ILE A 301 4.79 3.31 -6.50
CA ILE A 301 6.02 2.70 -5.97
C ILE A 301 7.26 3.39 -6.54
N LYS A 302 7.25 3.79 -7.81
CA LYS A 302 8.38 4.47 -8.47
C LYS A 302 8.76 5.77 -7.78
N LEU A 303 7.78 6.59 -7.35
CA LEU A 303 8.06 7.81 -6.59
C LEU A 303 8.85 7.53 -5.31
N LEU A 304 8.53 6.43 -4.64
CA LEU A 304 9.22 6.01 -3.44
C LEU A 304 10.61 5.46 -3.75
N VAL A 305 10.72 4.65 -4.80
CA VAL A 305 11.99 4.07 -5.26
C VAL A 305 13.00 5.16 -5.63
N ASP A 306 12.56 6.23 -6.33
CA ASP A 306 13.43 7.34 -6.71
C ASP A 306 14.07 8.02 -5.48
N VAL A 307 13.27 8.26 -4.45
CA VAL A 307 13.79 8.84 -3.20
C VAL A 307 14.69 7.85 -2.45
N LEU A 308 14.36 6.56 -2.47
CA LEU A 308 15.19 5.52 -1.83
C LEU A 308 16.53 5.32 -2.53
N LEU A 309 16.61 5.51 -3.86
CA LEU A 309 17.88 5.50 -4.59
C LEU A 309 18.80 6.63 -4.10
N GLU A 310 18.25 7.84 -3.90
CA GLU A 310 19.01 8.95 -3.35
C GLU A 310 19.49 8.67 -1.90
N PHE A 311 18.65 8.02 -1.09
CA PHE A 311 19.06 7.60 0.26
C PHE A 311 20.07 6.46 0.25
N PHE A 312 20.00 5.55 -0.71
CA PHE A 312 20.93 4.42 -0.79
C PHE A 312 22.35 4.91 -1.11
N ASP A 313 22.51 5.62 -2.21
CA ASP A 313 23.78 6.21 -2.62
C ASP A 313 23.51 7.46 -3.49
N PRO A 314 24.03 8.62 -3.14
CA PRO A 314 25.10 8.95 -2.18
C PRO A 314 24.66 9.12 -0.72
N GLY A 315 23.38 8.99 -0.40
CA GLY A 315 22.79 9.34 0.90
C GLY A 315 22.37 10.80 0.98
N VAL A 316 21.52 11.12 1.94
CA VAL A 316 20.95 12.45 2.18
C VAL A 316 21.62 13.06 3.40
N TRP A 317 22.14 14.29 3.25
CA TRP A 317 22.74 15.04 4.35
C TRP A 317 21.70 15.84 5.09
N TYR A 318 21.63 15.67 6.41
CA TYR A 318 20.84 16.50 7.31
C TYR A 318 21.77 17.43 8.09
N SER A 319 21.56 18.74 8.00
CA SER A 319 22.40 19.76 8.65
C SER A 319 22.39 19.64 10.18
N ARG A 320 21.31 19.08 10.74
CA ARG A 320 21.14 18.88 12.18
C ARG A 320 20.17 17.74 12.46
N THR A 321 20.49 16.92 13.47
CA THR A 321 19.56 15.98 14.10
C THR A 321 19.59 16.19 15.63
N ALA A 322 18.80 15.45 16.39
CA ALA A 322 18.83 15.56 17.85
C ALA A 322 20.20 15.21 18.44
N ARG A 323 20.89 14.21 17.88
CA ARG A 323 22.20 13.72 18.35
C ARG A 323 23.38 14.35 17.60
N HIS A 324 23.22 14.66 16.33
CA HIS A 324 24.28 15.20 15.47
C HIS A 324 24.03 16.68 15.21
N LYS A 325 24.52 17.54 16.10
CA LYS A 325 24.33 19.00 16.01
C LYS A 325 25.00 19.64 14.78
N ARG A 326 26.05 18.99 14.23
CA ARG A 326 26.79 19.41 13.03
C ARG A 326 26.32 18.71 11.76
N GLY A 327 25.21 17.97 11.86
CA GLY A 327 24.67 17.18 10.77
C GLY A 327 25.23 15.77 10.69
N CYS A 328 24.55 14.95 9.89
CA CYS A 328 25.00 13.60 9.54
C CYS A 328 24.44 13.17 8.18
N ARG A 329 25.12 12.21 7.57
CA ARG A 329 24.61 11.53 6.39
C ARG A 329 23.62 10.45 6.82
N VAL A 330 22.48 10.40 6.13
CA VAL A 330 21.48 9.37 6.33
C VAL A 330 21.37 8.55 5.06
N ARG A 331 21.49 7.22 5.21
CA ARG A 331 21.23 6.25 4.14
C ARG A 331 20.03 5.40 4.50
N ALA A 332 19.31 4.90 3.50
CA ALA A 332 18.16 4.03 3.72
C ALA A 332 18.06 2.91 2.69
N ILE A 333 17.55 1.77 3.16
CA ILE A 333 17.16 0.64 2.31
C ILE A 333 15.71 0.26 2.61
N LEU A 334 15.05 -0.30 1.59
CA LEU A 334 13.78 -0.97 1.72
C LEU A 334 14.01 -2.46 1.50
N VAL A 335 13.77 -3.28 2.52
CA VAL A 335 14.16 -4.68 2.44
C VAL A 335 13.00 -5.65 2.43
N PRO A 336 12.09 -5.85 3.35
CA PRO A 336 10.96 -6.68 3.01
C PRO A 336 9.77 -5.85 2.51
N VAL A 337 9.10 -6.41 1.52
CA VAL A 337 7.69 -6.12 1.23
C VAL A 337 6.88 -7.09 2.08
N VAL A 338 6.11 -6.59 3.04
CA VAL A 338 5.28 -7.38 3.95
C VAL A 338 3.84 -6.92 3.81
N SER A 339 3.02 -7.71 3.14
CA SER A 339 1.61 -7.41 2.86
C SER A 339 0.82 -8.71 2.78
N ASP A 340 -0.49 -8.61 2.63
CA ASP A 340 -1.29 -9.79 2.28
C ASP A 340 -0.73 -10.47 1.01
N MET A 341 -1.11 -11.71 0.80
CA MET A 341 -0.56 -12.52 -0.29
C MET A 341 -0.74 -11.87 -1.67
N LEU A 342 -1.87 -11.23 -1.93
CA LEU A 342 -2.15 -10.62 -3.23
C LEU A 342 -1.39 -9.31 -3.41
N ALA A 343 -1.36 -8.47 -2.38
CA ALA A 343 -0.65 -7.20 -2.40
C ALA A 343 0.88 -7.39 -2.47
N ALA A 344 1.44 -8.35 -1.71
CA ALA A 344 2.87 -8.67 -1.77
C ALA A 344 3.28 -9.13 -3.18
N ARG A 345 2.47 -9.99 -3.82
CA ARG A 345 2.70 -10.44 -5.20
C ARG A 345 2.54 -9.32 -6.21
N GLN A 346 1.56 -8.45 -6.00
CA GLN A 346 1.33 -7.28 -6.84
C GLN A 346 2.56 -6.36 -6.81
N ALA A 347 3.04 -6.00 -5.62
CA ALA A 347 4.21 -5.15 -5.44
C ALA A 347 5.51 -5.81 -5.93
N GLY A 348 5.67 -7.12 -5.68
CA GLY A 348 6.86 -7.89 -6.09
C GLY A 348 6.90 -8.31 -7.55
N GLY A 349 5.82 -8.09 -8.33
CA GLY A 349 5.77 -8.47 -9.75
C GLY A 349 5.50 -9.94 -10.02
N PHE A 350 4.98 -10.69 -9.05
CA PHE A 350 4.66 -12.11 -9.20
C PHE A 350 3.22 -12.35 -9.71
N ALA A 351 2.99 -13.53 -10.26
CA ALA A 351 1.66 -14.00 -10.66
C ALA A 351 0.79 -14.34 -9.44
N SER A 352 -0.52 -14.54 -9.69
CA SER A 352 -1.48 -14.90 -8.64
C SER A 352 -1.16 -16.26 -7.98
N PRO A 353 -1.68 -16.52 -6.77
CA PRO A 353 -1.51 -17.84 -6.11
C PRO A 353 -2.12 -19.01 -6.89
N THR A 354 -3.00 -18.75 -7.85
CA THR A 354 -3.65 -19.75 -8.69
C THR A 354 -3.03 -19.90 -10.07
N ALA A 355 -1.95 -19.15 -10.35
CA ALA A 355 -1.24 -19.23 -11.63
C ALA A 355 -0.36 -20.48 -11.71
N THR A 356 0.08 -20.83 -12.93
CA THR A 356 1.00 -21.95 -13.16
C THR A 356 2.22 -21.89 -12.25
N PHE A 357 2.86 -20.74 -12.14
CA PHE A 357 3.99 -20.50 -11.23
C PHE A 357 3.51 -19.76 -9.97
N PHE A 358 2.84 -20.50 -9.10
CA PHE A 358 2.16 -19.95 -7.91
C PHE A 358 3.09 -19.57 -6.76
N CYS A 359 4.29 -20.13 -6.68
CA CYS A 359 5.21 -19.90 -5.59
C CYS A 359 6.13 -18.70 -5.86
N THR A 360 6.36 -17.84 -4.84
CA THR A 360 7.34 -16.73 -4.93
C THR A 360 8.77 -17.19 -4.65
N ARG A 361 8.95 -18.39 -4.07
CA ARG A 361 10.24 -18.92 -3.63
C ARG A 361 10.85 -19.93 -4.59
N CYS A 362 10.01 -20.74 -5.23
CA CYS A 362 10.45 -21.77 -6.17
C CYS A 362 9.67 -21.68 -7.47
N SER A 363 10.10 -22.41 -8.50
CA SER A 363 9.46 -22.49 -9.80
C SER A 363 8.53 -23.71 -9.93
N LEU A 364 8.08 -24.27 -8.79
CA LEU A 364 7.09 -25.36 -8.78
C LEU A 364 5.80 -24.93 -9.49
N LYS A 365 5.28 -25.78 -10.34
CA LYS A 365 4.02 -25.51 -11.06
C LYS A 365 2.81 -25.92 -10.22
N ILE A 366 1.68 -25.26 -10.43
CA ILE A 366 0.44 -25.52 -9.70
C ILE A 366 -0.05 -26.97 -9.85
N GLN A 367 0.22 -27.60 -10.96
CA GLN A 367 -0.12 -29.02 -11.20
C GLN A 367 0.67 -29.98 -10.29
N ASP A 368 1.84 -29.55 -9.82
CA ASP A 368 2.74 -30.33 -8.99
C ASP A 368 2.66 -29.90 -7.51
N ILE A 369 1.58 -29.18 -7.11
CA ILE A 369 1.42 -28.59 -5.76
C ILE A 369 1.42 -29.66 -4.65
N GLU A 370 1.06 -30.88 -4.97
CA GLU A 370 1.03 -32.02 -4.03
C GLU A 370 2.42 -32.64 -3.82
N ASN A 371 3.43 -32.19 -4.55
CA ASN A 371 4.81 -32.60 -4.30
C ASN A 371 5.32 -31.99 -2.99
N LEU A 372 5.40 -32.78 -1.93
CA LEU A 372 5.85 -32.36 -0.61
C LEU A 372 7.37 -32.50 -0.41
N ASP A 373 8.08 -33.11 -1.38
CA ASP A 373 9.53 -33.21 -1.33
C ASP A 373 10.18 -31.86 -1.67
N LYS A 374 10.47 -31.08 -0.63
CA LYS A 374 11.07 -29.76 -0.74
C LYS A 374 12.42 -29.76 -1.45
N LEU A 375 13.18 -30.86 -1.39
CA LEU A 375 14.50 -30.94 -2.01
C LEU A 375 14.42 -31.04 -3.53
N SER A 376 13.28 -31.50 -4.07
CA SER A 376 13.02 -31.57 -5.50
C SER A 376 12.42 -30.31 -6.11
N TRP A 377 12.09 -29.27 -5.29
CA TRP A 377 11.49 -28.05 -5.81
C TRP A 377 12.52 -27.22 -6.57
N PRO A 378 12.27 -26.86 -7.84
CA PRO A 378 13.18 -26.05 -8.61
C PRO A 378 13.35 -24.66 -7.98
N GLU A 379 14.55 -24.27 -7.60
CA GLU A 379 14.82 -22.94 -7.05
C GLU A 379 14.58 -21.86 -8.10
N ARG A 380 14.19 -20.66 -7.64
CA ARG A 380 14.16 -19.46 -8.49
C ARG A 380 15.53 -18.79 -8.47
N ASP A 381 16.04 -18.51 -9.64
CA ASP A 381 17.23 -17.68 -9.83
C ASP A 381 16.85 -16.21 -9.91
N VAL A 382 17.58 -15.35 -9.18
CA VAL A 382 17.34 -13.90 -9.12
C VAL A 382 17.69 -13.21 -10.43
N ALA A 383 18.79 -13.60 -11.08
CA ALA A 383 19.24 -13.00 -12.33
C ALA A 383 18.25 -13.32 -13.46
N GLU A 384 17.77 -14.57 -13.51
CA GLU A 384 16.73 -15.01 -14.43
C GLU A 384 15.42 -14.26 -14.19
N HIS A 385 15.01 -14.11 -12.93
CA HIS A 385 13.80 -13.34 -12.56
C HIS A 385 13.88 -11.91 -13.07
N VAL A 386 14.99 -11.22 -12.81
CA VAL A 386 15.21 -9.83 -13.25
C VAL A 386 15.24 -9.74 -14.78
N GLN A 387 15.83 -10.71 -15.46
CA GLN A 387 15.84 -10.77 -16.91
C GLN A 387 14.43 -10.89 -17.50
N PHE A 388 13.60 -11.77 -16.96
CA PHE A 388 12.21 -11.94 -17.42
C PHE A 388 11.35 -10.71 -17.10
N ALA A 389 11.53 -10.10 -15.93
CA ALA A 389 10.85 -8.87 -15.57
C ALA A 389 11.19 -7.72 -16.53
N ARG A 390 12.46 -7.58 -16.92
CA ARG A 390 12.89 -6.60 -17.92
C ARG A 390 12.30 -6.90 -19.29
N LYS A 391 12.34 -8.16 -19.77
CA LYS A 391 11.72 -8.56 -21.04
C LYS A 391 10.23 -8.19 -21.05
N TRP A 392 9.52 -8.43 -19.94
CA TRP A 392 8.12 -8.07 -19.81
C TRP A 392 7.89 -6.55 -19.88
N ARG A 393 8.74 -5.75 -19.19
CA ARG A 393 8.66 -4.28 -19.22
C ARG A 393 8.92 -3.72 -20.62
N ASP A 394 9.92 -4.29 -21.31
CA ASP A 394 10.43 -3.78 -22.59
C ASP A 394 9.66 -4.35 -23.80
N ALA A 395 8.66 -5.18 -23.57
CA ALA A 395 7.77 -5.73 -24.59
C ALA A 395 7.08 -4.62 -25.40
N GLN A 396 6.99 -4.83 -26.71
CA GLN A 396 6.48 -3.80 -27.62
C GLN A 396 4.96 -3.74 -27.68
N THR A 397 4.30 -4.87 -27.42
CA THR A 397 2.83 -5.01 -27.49
C THR A 397 2.24 -5.63 -26.21
N ILE A 398 0.97 -5.38 -25.95
CA ILE A 398 0.24 -5.99 -24.82
C ILE A 398 0.18 -7.51 -24.96
N GLN A 399 0.02 -8.02 -26.16
CA GLN A 399 0.01 -9.48 -26.42
C GLN A 399 1.35 -10.12 -26.05
N GLU A 400 2.46 -9.49 -26.40
CA GLU A 400 3.79 -9.95 -26.00
C GLU A 400 3.95 -9.97 -24.47
N GLN A 401 3.49 -8.92 -23.78
CA GLN A 401 3.49 -8.88 -22.31
C GLN A 401 2.68 -10.03 -21.72
N GLU A 402 1.51 -10.32 -22.27
CA GLU A 402 0.64 -11.43 -21.81
C GLU A 402 1.29 -12.79 -22.03
N ILE A 403 1.92 -13.00 -23.19
CA ILE A 403 2.65 -14.25 -23.50
C ILE A 403 3.80 -14.45 -22.53
N LEU A 404 4.63 -13.43 -22.32
CA LEU A 404 5.75 -13.47 -21.37
C LEU A 404 5.27 -13.74 -19.95
N PHE A 405 4.17 -13.07 -19.54
CA PHE A 405 3.60 -13.29 -18.20
C PHE A 405 3.05 -14.70 -18.01
N LYS A 406 2.31 -15.24 -18.99
CA LYS A 406 1.84 -16.64 -18.93
C LYS A 406 2.99 -17.62 -18.88
N LYS A 407 4.06 -17.36 -19.63
CA LYS A 407 5.23 -18.24 -19.72
C LYS A 407 6.06 -18.28 -18.45
N HIS A 408 6.26 -17.14 -17.78
CA HIS A 408 7.21 -17.02 -16.67
C HIS A 408 6.56 -16.68 -15.31
N GLY A 409 5.32 -16.18 -15.30
CA GLY A 409 4.63 -15.75 -14.08
C GLY A 409 5.26 -14.51 -13.43
N ILE A 410 5.99 -13.70 -14.20
CA ILE A 410 6.78 -12.57 -13.73
C ILE A 410 6.42 -11.32 -14.52
N ARG A 411 6.28 -10.19 -13.82
CA ARG A 411 6.09 -8.84 -14.37
C ARG A 411 7.16 -7.91 -13.80
N TRP A 412 7.27 -6.73 -14.40
CA TRP A 412 8.11 -5.68 -13.85
C TRP A 412 7.58 -5.19 -12.51
N SER A 413 8.49 -5.02 -11.55
CA SER A 413 8.26 -4.27 -10.32
C SER A 413 9.25 -3.12 -10.25
N ALA A 414 8.80 -1.92 -9.87
CA ALA A 414 9.67 -0.76 -9.71
C ALA A 414 10.76 -0.99 -8.64
N PHE A 415 10.54 -1.88 -7.67
CA PHE A 415 11.58 -2.25 -6.70
C PHE A 415 12.83 -2.86 -7.34
N LEU A 416 12.74 -3.43 -8.54
CA LEU A 416 13.90 -3.97 -9.27
C LEU A 416 14.89 -2.88 -9.74
N GLU A 417 14.56 -1.61 -9.59
CA GLU A 417 15.50 -0.49 -9.80
C GLU A 417 16.43 -0.30 -8.60
N LEU A 418 16.06 -0.78 -7.41
CA LEU A 418 16.92 -0.78 -6.24
C LEU A 418 18.01 -1.85 -6.40
N PRO A 419 19.31 -1.49 -6.47
CA PRO A 419 20.36 -2.42 -6.89
C PRO A 419 20.59 -3.59 -5.92
N TYR A 420 20.12 -3.45 -4.69
CA TYR A 420 20.25 -4.45 -3.63
C TYR A 420 19.00 -5.32 -3.46
N TRP A 421 17.89 -5.00 -4.18
CA TRP A 421 16.60 -5.64 -3.89
C TRP A 421 16.45 -6.99 -4.57
N ASN A 422 16.25 -8.01 -3.75
CA ASN A 422 16.03 -9.38 -4.22
C ASN A 422 14.53 -9.73 -4.13
N PRO A 423 13.82 -9.85 -5.27
CA PRO A 423 12.38 -10.10 -5.29
C PRO A 423 11.98 -11.42 -4.60
N ILE A 424 12.83 -12.44 -4.69
CA ILE A 424 12.55 -13.77 -4.14
C ILE A 424 12.63 -13.74 -2.62
N ILE A 425 13.66 -13.06 -2.06
CA ILE A 425 13.90 -13.04 -0.61
C ILE A 425 13.04 -11.97 0.07
N PHE A 426 12.90 -10.78 -0.56
CA PHE A 426 12.27 -9.64 0.09
C PHE A 426 10.76 -9.52 -0.15
N THR A 427 10.15 -10.37 -0.99
CA THR A 427 8.69 -10.48 -1.04
C THR A 427 8.22 -11.45 0.04
N ALA A 428 7.81 -10.93 1.18
CA ALA A 428 7.32 -11.69 2.31
C ALA A 428 5.80 -11.60 2.41
N ILE A 429 5.19 -12.70 2.79
CA ILE A 429 3.75 -12.78 3.02
C ILE A 429 3.51 -12.55 4.51
N GLU A 430 2.55 -11.73 4.83
CA GLU A 430 2.20 -11.37 6.20
C GLU A 430 1.57 -12.58 6.92
N PRO A 431 2.06 -12.94 8.12
CA PRO A 431 1.66 -14.16 8.81
C PRO A 431 0.19 -14.23 9.22
N MET A 432 -0.42 -13.10 9.62
CA MET A 432 -1.81 -13.09 10.10
C MET A 432 -2.78 -13.59 9.01
N HIS A 433 -2.64 -13.11 7.76
CA HIS A 433 -3.50 -13.56 6.67
C HIS A 433 -3.25 -15.00 6.26
N VAL A 434 -2.00 -15.49 6.35
CA VAL A 434 -1.67 -16.85 5.93
C VAL A 434 -1.94 -17.86 7.03
N PHE A 435 -1.44 -17.61 8.25
CA PHE A 435 -1.59 -18.58 9.34
C PHE A 435 -2.93 -18.40 10.05
N ASP A 436 -3.23 -17.21 10.59
CA ASP A 436 -4.41 -17.04 11.43
C ASP A 436 -5.70 -17.06 10.61
N ALA A 437 -5.84 -16.14 9.64
CA ALA A 437 -7.04 -16.04 8.81
C ALA A 437 -7.12 -17.11 7.70
N GLY A 438 -6.00 -17.68 7.29
CA GLY A 438 -5.93 -18.74 6.28
C GLY A 438 -5.91 -20.14 6.89
N LEU A 439 -4.72 -20.62 7.27
CA LEU A 439 -4.52 -22.02 7.65
C LEU A 439 -5.26 -22.39 8.93
N ILE A 440 -5.06 -21.65 10.03
CA ILE A 440 -5.62 -22.00 11.36
C ILE A 440 -7.14 -21.89 11.31
N GLN A 441 -7.67 -20.76 10.82
CA GLN A 441 -9.11 -20.56 10.71
C GLN A 441 -9.76 -21.65 9.83
N ASN A 442 -9.15 -21.95 8.70
CA ASN A 442 -9.67 -22.97 7.79
C ASN A 442 -9.60 -24.35 8.43
N HIS A 443 -8.50 -24.68 9.12
CA HIS A 443 -8.34 -25.94 9.81
C HIS A 443 -9.37 -26.11 10.95
N CYS A 444 -9.53 -25.09 11.80
CA CYS A 444 -10.53 -25.11 12.87
C CYS A 444 -11.95 -25.30 12.33
N ARG A 445 -12.30 -24.62 11.24
CA ARG A 445 -13.66 -24.67 10.68
C ARG A 445 -13.91 -25.91 9.85
N GLN A 446 -12.98 -26.28 8.97
CA GLN A 446 -13.20 -27.35 7.98
C GLN A 446 -12.79 -28.73 8.49
N VAL A 447 -11.75 -28.80 9.32
CA VAL A 447 -11.23 -30.09 9.81
C VAL A 447 -11.82 -30.42 11.19
N TRP A 448 -11.82 -29.47 12.13
CA TRP A 448 -12.33 -29.71 13.47
C TRP A 448 -13.82 -29.40 13.64
N GLY A 449 -14.47 -28.77 12.65
CA GLY A 449 -15.88 -28.43 12.71
C GLY A 449 -16.26 -27.40 13.77
N ILE A 450 -15.27 -26.62 14.24
CA ILE A 450 -15.52 -25.54 15.23
C ILE A 450 -16.17 -24.39 14.49
N ASP A 451 -17.51 -24.29 14.59
CA ASP A 451 -18.24 -23.16 14.03
C ASP A 451 -18.27 -22.02 15.06
N THR A 452 -17.62 -20.92 14.70
CA THR A 452 -17.66 -19.67 15.48
C THR A 452 -18.80 -18.76 15.04
N ALA A 453 -19.87 -19.29 14.47
CA ALA A 453 -21.07 -18.55 14.14
C ALA A 453 -21.81 -18.09 15.40
N THR A 454 -21.12 -17.42 16.31
CA THR A 454 -21.75 -16.58 17.32
C THR A 454 -22.29 -15.34 16.62
N ARG A 455 -23.61 -15.19 16.62
CA ARG A 455 -24.33 -13.97 16.31
C ARG A 455 -23.90 -12.88 17.31
N GLY A 456 -22.79 -12.19 17.04
CA GLY A 456 -22.26 -11.18 17.93
C GLY A 456 -21.12 -10.41 17.27
N GLY A 457 -21.44 -9.49 16.43
CA GLY A 457 -20.97 -8.13 16.45
C GLY A 457 -19.52 -7.77 16.21
N ASP A 458 -18.73 -8.46 15.37
CA ASP A 458 -17.45 -7.93 14.89
C ASP A 458 -17.42 -7.59 13.38
N GLY A 459 -18.57 -7.60 12.72
CA GLY A 459 -18.71 -7.07 11.35
C GLY A 459 -18.00 -7.85 10.25
N ILE A 460 -17.32 -8.95 10.56
CA ILE A 460 -16.71 -9.84 9.58
C ILE A 460 -17.71 -10.95 9.27
N ALA A 461 -18.57 -10.68 8.29
CA ALA A 461 -19.43 -11.69 7.71
C ALA A 461 -18.59 -12.70 6.93
N HIS A 462 -17.93 -13.62 7.61
CA HIS A 462 -17.45 -14.84 7.02
C HIS A 462 -18.65 -15.78 6.87
N SER A 463 -19.45 -15.56 5.83
CA SER A 463 -20.38 -16.57 5.40
C SER A 463 -19.60 -17.73 4.75
N SER A 464 -19.00 -18.60 5.54
CA SER A 464 -19.01 -19.99 5.16
C SER A 464 -20.48 -20.40 5.22
N LYS A 465 -21.22 -20.19 4.13
CA LYS A 465 -22.51 -20.82 3.99
C LYS A 465 -22.25 -22.30 4.21
N ILE A 466 -22.68 -22.84 5.36
CA ILE A 466 -22.88 -24.26 5.49
C ILE A 466 -23.79 -24.57 4.32
N ILE A 467 -23.25 -25.25 3.32
CA ILE A 467 -24.05 -25.66 2.17
C ILE A 467 -25.00 -26.71 2.74
N ALA A 468 -26.22 -26.28 3.03
CA ALA A 468 -27.23 -27.16 3.60
C ALA A 468 -27.36 -28.39 2.68
N ARG A 469 -27.34 -29.60 3.29
CA ARG A 469 -27.47 -30.82 2.51
C ARG A 469 -28.88 -30.85 1.93
N PRO A 470 -29.02 -31.03 0.60
CA PRO A 470 -30.33 -31.21 -0.01
C PRO A 470 -31.02 -32.44 0.56
N PRO A 471 -32.35 -32.51 0.45
CA PRO A 471 -33.13 -33.71 0.84
C PRO A 471 -32.57 -34.96 0.21
N ALA A 472 -32.62 -36.10 0.91
CA ALA A 472 -32.11 -37.36 0.42
C ALA A 472 -32.73 -37.76 -0.94
N SER A 473 -34.00 -37.46 -1.14
CA SER A 473 -34.73 -37.69 -2.41
C SER A 473 -34.15 -36.87 -3.57
N GLU A 474 -33.71 -35.64 -3.32
CA GLU A 474 -33.05 -34.82 -4.35
C GLU A 474 -31.65 -35.35 -4.67
N MET A 475 -30.89 -35.72 -3.66
CA MET A 475 -29.57 -36.32 -3.83
C MET A 475 -29.65 -37.62 -4.68
N GLU A 476 -30.57 -38.53 -4.33
CA GLU A 476 -30.74 -39.78 -5.04
C GLU A 476 -31.18 -39.56 -6.49
N LYS A 477 -32.11 -38.65 -6.73
CA LYS A 477 -32.49 -38.24 -8.09
C LYS A 477 -31.30 -37.89 -8.96
N TRP A 478 -30.37 -37.06 -8.44
CA TRP A 478 -29.22 -36.61 -9.23
C TRP A 478 -28.11 -37.67 -9.34
N LEU A 479 -27.99 -38.54 -8.34
CA LEU A 479 -27.13 -39.72 -8.43
C LEU A 479 -27.65 -40.69 -9.52
N GLU A 480 -28.97 -40.86 -9.61
CA GLU A 480 -29.58 -41.69 -10.67
C GLU A 480 -29.37 -41.09 -12.07
N VAL A 481 -29.46 -39.76 -12.20
CA VAL A 481 -29.10 -39.05 -13.45
C VAL A 481 -27.64 -39.34 -13.84
N ILE A 482 -26.72 -39.35 -12.88
CA ILE A 482 -25.31 -39.63 -13.11
C ILE A 482 -25.11 -41.09 -13.54
N ARG A 483 -25.87 -42.05 -12.98
CA ARG A 483 -25.81 -43.47 -13.30
C ARG A 483 -26.39 -43.82 -14.69
N THR A 484 -27.43 -43.07 -15.10
CA THR A 484 -28.24 -43.39 -16.30
C THR A 484 -27.89 -42.53 -17.51
N ALA A 485 -27.00 -41.54 -17.37
CA ALA A 485 -26.59 -40.70 -18.49
C ALA A 485 -25.97 -41.50 -19.63
N LYS A 486 -26.37 -41.20 -20.86
CA LYS A 486 -25.95 -41.91 -22.05
C LYS A 486 -24.47 -41.74 -22.37
N ASP A 487 -24.00 -40.52 -22.23
CA ASP A 487 -22.62 -40.12 -22.50
C ASP A 487 -22.24 -38.88 -21.68
N SER A 488 -20.99 -38.42 -21.82
CA SER A 488 -20.45 -37.26 -21.10
C SER A 488 -21.14 -35.95 -21.45
N ASP A 489 -21.62 -35.77 -22.66
CA ASP A 489 -22.28 -34.54 -23.11
C ASP A 489 -23.73 -34.49 -22.61
N ASP A 490 -24.44 -35.62 -22.64
CA ASP A 490 -25.77 -35.77 -22.04
C ASP A 490 -25.70 -35.49 -20.51
N LEU A 491 -24.74 -36.08 -19.81
CA LEU A 491 -24.52 -35.85 -18.40
C LEU A 491 -24.26 -34.37 -18.10
N ARG A 492 -23.37 -33.74 -18.88
CA ARG A 492 -23.06 -32.33 -18.75
C ARG A 492 -24.28 -31.42 -18.94
N LYS A 493 -25.11 -31.75 -19.95
CA LYS A 493 -26.34 -31.01 -20.25
C LYS A 493 -27.35 -31.13 -19.12
N GLN A 494 -27.56 -32.33 -18.59
CA GLN A 494 -28.51 -32.58 -17.50
C GLN A 494 -28.09 -31.89 -16.21
N LEU A 495 -26.82 -32.00 -15.78
CA LEU A 495 -26.30 -31.39 -14.56
C LEU A 495 -26.24 -29.86 -14.64
N ASN A 496 -26.05 -29.27 -15.82
CA ASN A 496 -26.12 -27.83 -16.02
C ASN A 496 -27.55 -27.28 -16.05
N GLY A 497 -28.57 -28.17 -16.17
CA GLY A 497 -29.97 -27.80 -16.20
C GLY A 497 -30.44 -27.02 -14.97
N ARG A 498 -31.52 -26.24 -15.11
CA ARG A 498 -32.05 -25.37 -14.03
C ARG A 498 -32.49 -26.12 -12.76
N GLY A 499 -32.81 -27.42 -12.88
CA GLY A 499 -33.26 -28.24 -11.76
C GLY A 499 -32.15 -28.73 -10.82
N CYS A 500 -30.88 -28.73 -11.27
CA CYS A 500 -29.76 -29.15 -10.44
C CYS A 500 -29.10 -27.94 -9.77
N SER A 501 -29.09 -27.91 -8.44
CA SER A 501 -28.48 -26.84 -7.71
C SER A 501 -26.95 -27.00 -7.60
N ARG A 502 -26.23 -25.88 -7.38
CA ARG A 502 -24.80 -25.93 -7.11
C ARG A 502 -24.51 -26.67 -5.79
N GLU A 503 -25.39 -26.51 -4.84
CA GLU A 503 -25.34 -27.13 -3.51
C GLU A 503 -25.41 -28.66 -3.64
N THR A 504 -26.32 -29.18 -4.45
CA THR A 504 -26.47 -30.62 -4.74
C THR A 504 -25.20 -31.18 -5.36
N LEU A 505 -24.67 -30.53 -6.40
CA LEU A 505 -23.41 -30.91 -7.03
C LEU A 505 -22.23 -30.92 -6.09
N TRP A 506 -22.17 -29.93 -5.19
CA TRP A 506 -21.11 -29.84 -4.18
C TRP A 506 -21.16 -31.03 -3.22
N HIS A 507 -22.34 -31.42 -2.74
CA HIS A 507 -22.52 -32.57 -1.87
C HIS A 507 -22.20 -33.89 -2.60
N ILE A 508 -22.59 -34.02 -3.86
CA ILE A 508 -22.21 -35.19 -4.68
C ILE A 508 -20.69 -35.31 -4.82
N CYS A 509 -20.02 -34.18 -5.09
CA CYS A 509 -18.56 -34.16 -5.14
C CYS A 509 -17.93 -34.49 -3.77
N ASN A 510 -18.50 -33.96 -2.68
CA ASN A 510 -18.02 -34.22 -1.32
C ASN A 510 -18.12 -35.70 -0.92
N ASP A 511 -19.26 -36.32 -1.19
CA ASP A 511 -19.55 -37.71 -0.80
C ASP A 511 -18.72 -38.70 -1.60
N ASN A 512 -18.26 -38.32 -2.80
CA ASN A 512 -17.47 -39.16 -3.70
C ASN A 512 -16.00 -38.78 -3.81
N ASN A 513 -15.48 -37.92 -2.91
CA ASN A 513 -14.10 -37.43 -2.90
C ASN A 513 -13.66 -36.78 -4.24
N ILE A 514 -14.58 -36.08 -4.89
CA ILE A 514 -14.32 -35.34 -6.12
C ILE A 514 -13.92 -33.89 -5.74
N ARG A 515 -13.10 -33.24 -6.56
CA ARG A 515 -12.70 -31.84 -6.35
C ARG A 515 -13.92 -30.91 -6.23
N ARG A 516 -14.03 -30.17 -5.10
CA ARG A 516 -15.18 -29.32 -4.72
C ARG A 516 -14.99 -27.82 -4.99
N ALA A 517 -13.99 -27.43 -5.77
CA ALA A 517 -13.67 -26.02 -5.99
C ALA A 517 -14.43 -25.41 -7.17
N GLY A 518 -14.92 -24.18 -7.02
CA GLY A 518 -15.43 -23.36 -8.11
C GLY A 518 -16.96 -23.24 -8.23
N GLY A 519 -17.42 -22.70 -9.34
CA GLY A 519 -18.84 -22.53 -9.66
C GLY A 519 -19.50 -23.81 -10.17
N LYS A 520 -20.81 -23.75 -10.47
CA LYS A 520 -21.61 -24.91 -10.94
C LYS A 520 -20.96 -25.62 -12.11
N GLN A 521 -20.48 -24.90 -13.12
CA GLN A 521 -19.84 -25.47 -14.32
C GLN A 521 -18.58 -26.26 -14.01
N GLN A 522 -17.78 -25.83 -13.02
CA GLN A 522 -16.56 -26.52 -12.62
C GLN A 522 -16.87 -27.82 -11.85
N LEU A 523 -17.90 -27.79 -10.99
CA LEU A 523 -18.37 -29.01 -10.31
C LEU A 523 -18.92 -30.03 -11.31
N VAL A 524 -19.70 -29.58 -12.30
CA VAL A 524 -20.18 -30.45 -13.40
C VAL A 524 -19.00 -31.04 -14.17
N GLY A 525 -17.99 -30.22 -14.50
CA GLY A 525 -16.78 -30.72 -15.18
C GLY A 525 -16.07 -31.80 -14.39
N ALA A 526 -15.90 -31.60 -13.09
CA ALA A 526 -15.25 -32.56 -12.19
C ALA A 526 -16.03 -33.88 -12.06
N ILE A 527 -17.36 -33.81 -11.98
CA ILE A 527 -18.23 -35.03 -11.95
C ILE A 527 -18.13 -35.78 -13.26
N VAL A 528 -18.23 -35.10 -14.40
CA VAL A 528 -18.13 -35.73 -15.72
C VAL A 528 -16.79 -36.44 -15.92
N GLU A 529 -15.69 -35.77 -15.53
CA GLU A 529 -14.36 -36.36 -15.60
C GLU A 529 -14.22 -37.58 -14.68
N TRP A 530 -14.75 -37.50 -13.47
CA TRP A 530 -14.74 -38.61 -12.50
C TRP A 530 -15.53 -39.84 -13.05
N VAL A 531 -16.71 -39.63 -13.62
CA VAL A 531 -17.52 -40.68 -14.25
C VAL A 531 -16.75 -41.30 -15.41
N SER A 532 -16.15 -40.50 -16.29
CA SER A 532 -15.37 -40.98 -17.44
C SER A 532 -14.19 -41.85 -17.01
N ARG A 533 -13.48 -41.46 -15.97
CA ARG A 533 -12.36 -42.24 -15.39
C ARG A 533 -12.81 -43.53 -14.73
N SER A 534 -13.97 -43.52 -14.07
CA SER A 534 -14.54 -44.68 -13.40
C SER A 534 -15.02 -45.72 -14.42
N THR A 535 -15.61 -45.29 -15.52
CA THR A 535 -16.06 -46.15 -16.64
C THR A 535 -14.86 -46.79 -17.35
N ALA A 536 -13.78 -46.03 -17.60
CA ALA A 536 -12.55 -46.55 -18.21
C ALA A 536 -11.84 -47.63 -17.35
N ARG A 537 -12.03 -47.62 -16.03
CA ARG A 537 -11.46 -48.62 -15.08
C ARG A 537 -12.36 -49.83 -14.84
N GLY A 538 -13.46 -49.97 -15.55
CA GLY A 538 -14.38 -51.10 -15.41
C GLY A 538 -15.16 -51.18 -14.10
N ASN A 539 -15.11 -50.13 -13.27
CA ASN A 539 -15.62 -50.12 -11.90
C ASN A 539 -16.97 -49.37 -11.82
N LYS A 540 -18.03 -50.02 -12.34
CA LYS A 540 -19.43 -49.54 -12.23
C LYS A 540 -20.05 -49.67 -10.83
N ARG A 541 -19.30 -50.12 -9.81
CA ARG A 541 -19.83 -50.45 -8.46
C ARG A 541 -19.73 -49.32 -7.42
N TYR A 542 -19.24 -48.13 -7.78
CA TYR A 542 -19.10 -47.01 -6.83
C TYR A 542 -19.96 -45.79 -7.15
N LEU A 543 -21.01 -45.97 -7.97
CA LEU A 543 -22.04 -44.94 -8.19
C LEU A 543 -23.34 -45.30 -7.47
#